data_af2e58e97fd6ead545f486666f4b194f
#
_entry.id   af2e58e97fd6ead545f486666f4b194f
#
_cell.length_a   1.000
_cell.length_b   1.000
_cell.length_c   1.000
_cell.angle_alpha   90.00
_cell.angle_beta   90.00
_cell.angle_gamma   90.00
#
_symmetry.space_group_name_H-M   'P 1'
#
loop_
_entity.id
_entity.type
_entity.pdbx_description
1 polymer ?
#
loop_
_entity_poly.entity_id
_entity_poly.type
_entity_poly.pdbx_seq_one_letter_code
_entity_poly.pdbx_strand_id
1 'polypeptide(L)'
;MNKKAFALTVLAASMMCATDAHAADTRIGVTIYKYDDNFMSVVRKDIEKEARNSPDVKLLMNDSQNSQSTQNDQVDVMVAKGVKALAINLVDPAAAAVVISKAKANDIPVVFFNKEPTAKALASYDKAYYVGTDSKESGVKQGELIEKHWKANPNWDLNKDGVIQYVLLKGEPGHPDAEARTKYVIDTLNKDGLKTQQLHLDTAMWDTAQAKDKMDAWLSGPNGNKIEVVIANNDAMAMGAVEALKAHNKTSVPVFGVDALPEALALVKSGAMAGTVLNDAQNQAKATFDMAKNLAAGKSATEGTSYKLEAKVVRVAYVPVDKDNLAQIAK
;
A
#
# COMPACT_ATOMS: atom_id res chain seq x y z
N MET A 1 -31.04 90.50 17.16
CA MET A 1 -31.67 89.38 16.46
C MET A 1 -30.57 88.47 15.97
N ASN A 2 -30.19 87.50 16.76
CA ASN A 2 -29.09 86.61 16.43
C ASN A 2 -29.63 85.19 16.24
N LYS A 3 -29.50 84.66 15.00
CA LYS A 3 -29.86 83.31 14.69
C LYS A 3 -28.55 82.44 14.89
N LYS A 4 -28.59 81.58 15.89
CA LYS A 4 -27.56 80.54 16.06
C LYS A 4 -27.97 79.30 15.27
N ALA A 5 -27.17 78.95 14.27
CA ALA A 5 -27.29 77.68 13.56
C ALA A 5 -26.64 76.55 14.40
N PHE A 6 -27.43 75.53 14.64
CA PHE A 6 -26.97 74.30 15.30
C PHE A 6 -26.49 73.31 14.17
N ALA A 7 -25.18 73.02 14.14
CA ALA A 7 -24.66 72.02 13.27
C ALA A 7 -24.72 70.65 13.95
N LEU A 8 -25.52 69.75 13.40
CA LEU A 8 -25.68 68.38 13.86
C LEU A 8 -24.60 67.49 13.13
N THR A 9 -23.57 67.10 13.86
CA THR A 9 -22.54 66.19 13.34
C THR A 9 -23.03 64.75 13.51
N VAL A 10 -23.42 64.10 12.45
CA VAL A 10 -23.76 62.67 12.44
C VAL A 10 -22.44 61.87 12.34
N LEU A 11 -22.04 61.22 13.42
CA LEU A 11 -20.92 60.30 13.48
C LEU A 11 -21.42 58.95 12.99
N ALA A 12 -21.13 58.58 11.71
CA ALA A 12 -21.42 57.29 11.19
C ALA A 12 -20.34 56.29 11.72
N ALA A 13 -20.70 55.53 12.74
CA ALA A 13 -19.89 54.40 13.19
C ALA A 13 -20.00 53.24 12.19
N SER A 14 -19.00 53.11 11.33
CA SER A 14 -18.83 51.93 10.46
C SER A 14 -18.46 50.74 11.34
N MET A 15 -19.43 49.89 11.72
CA MET A 15 -19.12 48.55 12.23
C MET A 15 -18.56 47.73 11.09
N MET A 16 -17.24 47.57 11.05
CA MET A 16 -16.57 46.49 10.32
C MET A 16 -16.93 45.18 11.02
N CYS A 17 -17.96 44.49 10.52
CA CYS A 17 -18.12 43.06 10.77
C CYS A 17 -16.93 42.36 10.15
N ALA A 18 -15.89 42.10 10.95
CA ALA A 18 -14.91 41.08 10.62
C ALA A 18 -15.68 39.75 10.59
N THR A 19 -16.12 39.34 9.40
CA THR A 19 -16.53 37.98 9.20
C THR A 19 -15.24 37.16 9.29
N ASP A 20 -15.05 36.51 10.44
CA ASP A 20 -14.13 35.37 10.50
C ASP A 20 -14.58 34.38 9.41
N ALA A 21 -14.02 34.53 8.23
CA ALA A 21 -14.12 33.52 7.19
C ALA A 21 -13.38 32.29 7.75
N HIS A 22 -14.08 31.46 8.52
CA HIS A 22 -13.61 30.10 8.75
C HIS A 22 -13.41 29.52 7.37
N ALA A 23 -12.13 29.32 6.98
CA ALA A 23 -11.81 28.59 5.78
C ALA A 23 -12.57 27.27 5.85
N ALA A 24 -13.52 27.08 4.94
CA ALA A 24 -14.33 25.87 4.94
C ALA A 24 -13.38 24.67 4.87
N ASP A 25 -13.49 23.76 5.85
CA ASP A 25 -12.66 22.56 5.91
C ASP A 25 -12.62 21.86 4.53
N THR A 26 -11.43 21.68 3.98
CA THR A 26 -11.24 20.96 2.74
C THR A 26 -11.54 19.48 2.97
N ARG A 27 -12.62 18.98 2.38
CA ARG A 27 -13.02 17.57 2.53
C ARG A 27 -12.34 16.71 1.48
N ILE A 28 -11.65 15.64 1.91
CA ILE A 28 -11.08 14.61 1.05
C ILE A 28 -11.78 13.30 1.37
N GLY A 29 -12.34 12.66 0.34
CA GLY A 29 -12.95 11.34 0.46
C GLY A 29 -11.90 10.26 0.32
N VAL A 30 -11.88 9.29 1.22
CA VAL A 30 -10.92 8.17 1.19
C VAL A 30 -11.66 6.85 1.28
N THR A 31 -11.34 5.91 0.39
CA THR A 31 -11.76 4.51 0.53
C THR A 31 -10.55 3.61 0.65
N ILE A 32 -10.63 2.66 1.56
CA ILE A 32 -9.70 1.53 1.69
C ILE A 32 -10.46 0.28 1.32
N TYR A 33 -9.89 -0.59 0.50
CA TYR A 33 -10.57 -1.78 0.03
C TYR A 33 -11.00 -2.70 1.18
N LYS A 34 -10.17 -2.77 2.24
CA LYS A 34 -10.41 -3.60 3.43
C LYS A 34 -9.60 -3.06 4.62
N TYR A 35 -10.24 -2.72 5.73
CA TYR A 35 -9.58 -2.09 6.89
C TYR A 35 -8.72 -3.05 7.71
N ASP A 36 -9.05 -4.33 7.70
CA ASP A 36 -8.35 -5.39 8.43
C ASP A 36 -7.20 -6.03 7.63
N ASP A 37 -6.90 -5.53 6.43
CA ASP A 37 -5.66 -5.84 5.73
C ASP A 37 -4.45 -5.26 6.50
N ASN A 38 -3.44 -6.10 6.77
CA ASN A 38 -2.31 -5.71 7.59
C ASN A 38 -1.54 -4.52 7.01
N PHE A 39 -1.20 -4.56 5.72
CA PHE A 39 -0.47 -3.47 5.07
C PHE A 39 -1.32 -2.21 4.95
N MET A 40 -2.55 -2.34 4.47
CA MET A 40 -3.44 -1.19 4.30
C MET A 40 -3.84 -0.55 5.62
N SER A 41 -3.83 -1.29 6.72
CA SER A 41 -4.04 -0.72 8.06
C SER A 41 -2.93 0.27 8.45
N VAL A 42 -1.68 0.01 8.03
CA VAL A 42 -0.54 0.94 8.23
C VAL A 42 -0.71 2.17 7.34
N VAL A 43 -0.93 1.98 6.03
CA VAL A 43 -1.16 3.08 5.09
C VAL A 43 -2.31 3.98 5.56
N ARG A 44 -3.43 3.40 6.00
CA ARG A 44 -4.59 4.14 6.52
C ARG A 44 -4.22 4.99 7.74
N LYS A 45 -3.54 4.40 8.73
CA LYS A 45 -3.11 5.12 9.94
C LYS A 45 -2.18 6.29 9.62
N ASP A 46 -1.30 6.12 8.63
CA ASP A 46 -0.39 7.18 8.19
C ASP A 46 -1.13 8.29 7.43
N ILE A 47 -2.11 7.97 6.56
CA ILE A 47 -2.99 8.99 5.94
C ILE A 47 -3.75 9.77 7.02
N GLU A 48 -4.32 9.10 8.02
CA GLU A 48 -4.99 9.74 9.14
C GLU A 48 -4.04 10.62 9.98
N LYS A 49 -2.77 10.21 10.12
CA LYS A 49 -1.72 10.98 10.78
C LYS A 49 -1.39 12.27 10.02
N GLU A 50 -1.24 12.21 8.69
CA GLU A 50 -1.01 13.39 7.86
C GLU A 50 -2.19 14.37 7.95
N ALA A 51 -3.42 13.88 8.00
CA ALA A 51 -4.60 14.72 8.18
C ALA A 51 -4.63 15.41 9.57
N ARG A 52 -4.23 14.71 10.64
CA ARG A 52 -4.11 15.34 11.97
C ARG A 52 -3.09 16.49 11.99
N ASN A 53 -2.07 16.42 11.15
CA ASN A 53 -1.07 17.49 10.99
C ASN A 53 -1.53 18.61 10.03
N SER A 54 -2.73 18.50 9.45
CA SER A 54 -3.30 19.43 8.48
C SER A 54 -4.71 19.83 8.92
N PRO A 55 -4.84 20.76 9.87
CA PRO A 55 -6.14 21.09 10.52
C PRO A 55 -7.17 21.68 9.54
N ASP A 56 -6.74 22.13 8.37
CA ASP A 56 -7.56 22.61 7.26
C ASP A 56 -8.20 21.48 6.42
N VAL A 57 -7.84 20.21 6.69
CA VAL A 57 -8.31 19.04 5.94
C VAL A 57 -9.18 18.14 6.83
N LYS A 58 -10.32 17.73 6.30
CA LYS A 58 -11.18 16.69 6.90
C LYS A 58 -11.25 15.47 5.98
N LEU A 59 -10.90 14.30 6.50
CA LEU A 59 -11.06 13.05 5.79
C LEU A 59 -12.46 12.47 6.01
N LEU A 60 -13.06 11.98 4.92
CA LEU A 60 -14.22 11.08 4.95
C LEU A 60 -13.72 9.67 4.67
N MET A 61 -13.33 8.95 5.73
CA MET A 61 -12.76 7.61 5.65
C MET A 61 -13.85 6.54 5.51
N ASN A 62 -13.65 5.58 4.61
CA ASN A 62 -14.59 4.48 4.35
C ASN A 62 -13.86 3.15 4.21
N ASP A 63 -14.39 2.11 4.86
CA ASP A 63 -14.04 0.72 4.63
C ASP A 63 -14.96 0.13 3.56
N SER A 64 -14.40 -0.30 2.45
CA SER A 64 -15.18 -0.90 1.36
C SER A 64 -15.48 -2.40 1.59
N GLN A 65 -14.97 -2.99 2.68
CA GLN A 65 -15.25 -4.37 3.10
C GLN A 65 -15.04 -5.40 1.98
N ASN A 66 -14.02 -5.16 1.15
CA ASN A 66 -13.69 -5.97 -0.03
C ASN A 66 -14.87 -6.12 -1.02
N SER A 67 -15.77 -5.14 -1.08
CA SER A 67 -16.94 -5.09 -1.97
C SER A 67 -16.87 -3.91 -2.92
N GLN A 68 -16.73 -4.17 -4.22
CA GLN A 68 -16.66 -3.10 -5.22
C GLN A 68 -17.98 -2.32 -5.33
N SER A 69 -19.13 -2.96 -5.14
CA SER A 69 -20.42 -2.26 -5.12
C SER A 69 -20.50 -1.28 -3.94
N THR A 70 -20.07 -1.73 -2.73
CA THR A 70 -19.99 -0.85 -1.55
C THR A 70 -19.07 0.33 -1.81
N GLN A 71 -17.91 0.11 -2.44
CA GLN A 71 -16.99 1.19 -2.78
C GLN A 71 -17.61 2.20 -3.75
N ASN A 72 -18.34 1.72 -4.77
CA ASN A 72 -19.01 2.59 -5.72
C ASN A 72 -20.08 3.48 -5.05
N ASP A 73 -20.85 2.93 -4.11
CA ASP A 73 -21.84 3.66 -3.34
C ASP A 73 -21.18 4.69 -2.40
N GLN A 74 -20.05 4.32 -1.79
CA GLN A 74 -19.25 5.24 -0.95
C GLN A 74 -18.72 6.41 -1.76
N VAL A 75 -18.27 6.21 -3.00
CA VAL A 75 -17.84 7.29 -3.90
C VAL A 75 -19.00 8.25 -4.18
N ASP A 76 -20.20 7.74 -4.49
CA ASP A 76 -21.38 8.56 -4.72
C ASP A 76 -21.74 9.40 -3.49
N VAL A 77 -21.72 8.79 -2.30
CA VAL A 77 -21.98 9.50 -1.03
C VAL A 77 -20.92 10.59 -0.77
N MET A 78 -19.64 10.32 -1.02
CA MET A 78 -18.58 11.31 -0.84
C MET A 78 -18.73 12.49 -1.82
N VAL A 79 -19.05 12.21 -3.08
CA VAL A 79 -19.37 13.24 -4.09
C VAL A 79 -20.54 14.09 -3.62
N ALA A 80 -21.65 13.47 -3.17
CA ALA A 80 -22.82 14.19 -2.66
C ALA A 80 -22.51 15.04 -1.41
N LYS A 81 -21.54 14.64 -0.59
CA LYS A 81 -21.05 15.41 0.56
C LYS A 81 -20.09 16.54 0.18
N GLY A 82 -19.81 16.75 -1.09
CA GLY A 82 -19.01 17.85 -1.61
C GLY A 82 -17.52 17.74 -1.32
N VAL A 83 -16.94 16.53 -1.37
CA VAL A 83 -15.48 16.36 -1.29
C VAL A 83 -14.80 17.11 -2.42
N LYS A 84 -13.59 17.60 -2.16
CA LYS A 84 -12.78 18.36 -3.12
C LYS A 84 -11.75 17.51 -3.84
N ALA A 85 -11.46 16.32 -3.30
CA ALA A 85 -10.63 15.29 -3.93
C ALA A 85 -11.03 13.92 -3.40
N LEU A 86 -10.67 12.88 -4.15
CA LEU A 86 -10.83 11.47 -3.78
C LEU A 86 -9.46 10.81 -3.70
N ALA A 87 -9.23 10.00 -2.66
CA ALA A 87 -8.10 9.08 -2.54
C ALA A 87 -8.67 7.65 -2.45
N ILE A 88 -8.42 6.83 -3.47
CA ILE A 88 -9.12 5.56 -3.66
C ILE A 88 -8.13 4.40 -3.71
N ASN A 89 -8.18 3.54 -2.70
CA ASN A 89 -7.60 2.20 -2.77
C ASN A 89 -8.67 1.24 -3.31
N LEU A 90 -8.55 0.88 -4.58
CA LEU A 90 -9.57 0.09 -5.29
C LEU A 90 -9.80 -1.29 -4.66
N VAL A 91 -11.03 -1.76 -4.65
CA VAL A 91 -11.33 -3.18 -4.41
C VAL A 91 -10.86 -3.98 -5.62
N ASP A 92 -11.37 -3.64 -6.79
CA ASP A 92 -11.00 -4.25 -8.07
C ASP A 92 -10.32 -3.19 -8.98
N PRO A 93 -9.04 -3.38 -9.39
CA PRO A 93 -8.36 -2.47 -10.31
C PRO A 93 -9.12 -2.24 -11.62
N ALA A 94 -9.88 -3.23 -12.10
CA ALA A 94 -10.69 -3.13 -13.31
C ALA A 94 -11.85 -2.13 -13.17
N ALA A 95 -12.30 -1.85 -11.95
CA ALA A 95 -13.37 -0.90 -11.67
C ALA A 95 -12.93 0.57 -11.70
N ALA A 96 -11.66 0.87 -11.90
CA ALA A 96 -11.13 2.24 -11.92
C ALA A 96 -11.90 3.16 -12.89
N ALA A 97 -12.31 2.65 -14.05
CA ALA A 97 -13.06 3.43 -15.05
C ALA A 97 -14.41 3.94 -14.50
N VAL A 98 -15.08 3.15 -13.64
CA VAL A 98 -16.35 3.55 -13.00
C VAL A 98 -16.10 4.70 -12.02
N VAL A 99 -15.10 4.58 -11.15
CA VAL A 99 -14.72 5.65 -10.19
C VAL A 99 -14.32 6.91 -10.95
N ILE A 100 -13.50 6.78 -12.00
CA ILE A 100 -13.08 7.92 -12.84
C ILE A 100 -14.27 8.60 -13.49
N SER A 101 -15.24 7.85 -14.02
CA SER A 101 -16.44 8.42 -14.64
C SER A 101 -17.23 9.27 -13.64
N LYS A 102 -17.43 8.79 -12.41
CA LYS A 102 -18.12 9.52 -11.32
C LYS A 102 -17.33 10.78 -10.92
N ALA A 103 -16.03 10.68 -10.74
CA ALA A 103 -15.16 11.81 -10.41
C ALA A 103 -15.17 12.87 -11.51
N LYS A 104 -15.02 12.47 -12.78
CA LYS A 104 -15.01 13.34 -13.95
C LYS A 104 -16.34 14.08 -14.14
N ALA A 105 -17.47 13.40 -13.94
CA ALA A 105 -18.80 14.01 -14.07
C ALA A 105 -19.03 15.15 -13.05
N ASN A 106 -18.27 15.17 -11.95
CA ASN A 106 -18.37 16.18 -10.88
C ASN A 106 -17.12 17.08 -10.81
N ASP A 107 -16.22 16.99 -11.79
CA ASP A 107 -14.94 17.71 -11.85
C ASP A 107 -14.04 17.52 -10.62
N ILE A 108 -14.13 16.36 -9.94
CA ILE A 108 -13.40 16.04 -8.73
C ILE A 108 -12.11 15.27 -9.11
N PRO A 109 -10.91 15.71 -8.67
CA PRO A 109 -9.68 14.95 -8.86
C PRO A 109 -9.66 13.66 -8.05
N VAL A 110 -8.99 12.63 -8.58
CA VAL A 110 -8.85 11.33 -7.92
C VAL A 110 -7.39 10.88 -7.92
N VAL A 111 -6.92 10.47 -6.75
CA VAL A 111 -5.63 9.82 -6.55
C VAL A 111 -5.90 8.36 -6.17
N PHE A 112 -5.62 7.45 -7.07
CA PHE A 112 -5.61 6.03 -6.74
C PHE A 112 -4.33 5.68 -6.01
N PHE A 113 -4.36 4.67 -5.16
CA PHE A 113 -3.16 4.22 -4.47
C PHE A 113 -3.17 2.71 -4.22
N ASN A 114 -1.99 2.11 -4.09
CA ASN A 114 -1.70 0.68 -3.91
C ASN A 114 -2.16 -0.17 -5.10
N LYS A 115 -3.46 -0.48 -5.30
CA LYS A 115 -3.95 -1.24 -6.46
C LYS A 115 -3.98 -0.35 -7.70
N GLU A 116 -3.07 -0.59 -8.64
CA GLU A 116 -2.84 0.26 -9.80
C GLU A 116 -3.93 0.12 -10.86
N PRO A 117 -4.58 1.23 -11.27
CA PRO A 117 -5.43 1.25 -12.44
C PRO A 117 -4.63 1.02 -13.73
N THR A 118 -5.31 0.59 -14.79
CA THR A 118 -4.65 0.53 -16.11
C THR A 118 -4.23 1.94 -16.58
N ALA A 119 -3.14 2.03 -17.34
CA ALA A 119 -2.69 3.29 -17.94
C ALA A 119 -3.79 3.94 -18.79
N LYS A 120 -4.60 3.13 -19.51
CA LYS A 120 -5.76 3.60 -20.28
C LYS A 120 -6.82 4.25 -19.39
N ALA A 121 -7.10 3.70 -18.22
CA ALA A 121 -8.05 4.28 -17.26
C ALA A 121 -7.53 5.62 -16.74
N LEU A 122 -6.28 5.71 -16.30
CA LEU A 122 -5.67 6.96 -15.83
C LEU A 122 -5.65 8.05 -16.92
N ALA A 123 -5.39 7.68 -18.18
CA ALA A 123 -5.38 8.60 -19.30
C ALA A 123 -6.76 9.17 -19.66
N SER A 124 -7.86 8.53 -19.23
CA SER A 124 -9.23 8.94 -19.58
C SER A 124 -9.72 10.19 -18.85
N TYR A 125 -8.98 10.66 -17.83
CA TYR A 125 -9.32 11.86 -17.07
C TYR A 125 -8.05 12.60 -16.63
N ASP A 126 -7.96 13.90 -16.95
CA ASP A 126 -6.75 14.70 -16.70
C ASP A 126 -6.43 14.84 -15.21
N LYS A 127 -7.44 14.77 -14.35
CA LYS A 127 -7.31 14.86 -12.88
C LYS A 127 -7.27 13.48 -12.18
N ALA A 128 -6.94 12.40 -12.93
CA ALA A 128 -6.73 11.06 -12.34
C ALA A 128 -5.24 10.77 -12.21
N TYR A 129 -4.81 10.32 -11.03
CA TYR A 129 -3.42 10.05 -10.66
C TYR A 129 -3.29 8.72 -9.93
N TYR A 130 -2.06 8.22 -9.83
CA TYR A 130 -1.77 7.03 -9.04
C TYR A 130 -0.51 7.23 -8.18
N VAL A 131 -0.55 6.72 -6.95
CA VAL A 131 0.59 6.59 -6.04
C VAL A 131 0.76 5.13 -5.68
N GLY A 132 1.94 4.59 -5.88
CA GLY A 132 2.24 3.22 -5.49
C GLY A 132 3.64 2.81 -5.91
N THR A 133 3.83 1.53 -6.13
CA THR A 133 5.13 0.93 -6.39
C THR A 133 5.19 0.34 -7.81
N ASP A 134 6.37 -0.06 -8.26
CA ASP A 134 6.48 -0.96 -9.42
C ASP A 134 6.35 -2.41 -8.92
N SER A 135 5.22 -3.04 -9.21
CA SER A 135 4.93 -4.40 -8.75
C SER A 135 6.03 -5.41 -9.12
N LYS A 136 6.66 -5.24 -10.29
CA LYS A 136 7.77 -6.09 -10.75
C LYS A 136 8.98 -5.97 -9.83
N GLU A 137 9.31 -4.75 -9.42
CA GLU A 137 10.49 -4.49 -8.57
C GLU A 137 10.42 -5.31 -7.27
N SER A 138 9.24 -5.47 -6.66
CA SER A 138 9.11 -6.24 -5.41
C SER A 138 9.53 -7.70 -5.56
N GLY A 139 9.09 -8.36 -6.64
CA GLY A 139 9.48 -9.75 -6.93
C GLY A 139 10.97 -9.87 -7.24
N VAL A 140 11.53 -8.92 -7.99
CA VAL A 140 12.96 -8.87 -8.27
C VAL A 140 13.77 -8.73 -6.98
N LYS A 141 13.40 -7.75 -6.11
CA LYS A 141 14.08 -7.53 -4.83
C LYS A 141 13.98 -8.72 -3.89
N GLN A 142 12.83 -9.40 -3.86
CA GLN A 142 12.69 -10.64 -3.09
C GLN A 142 13.58 -11.76 -3.65
N GLY A 143 13.68 -11.92 -4.97
CA GLY A 143 14.56 -12.88 -5.62
C GLY A 143 16.05 -12.61 -5.33
N GLU A 144 16.49 -11.35 -5.46
CA GLU A 144 17.86 -10.92 -5.12
C GLU A 144 18.19 -11.23 -3.65
N LEU A 145 17.24 -10.99 -2.74
CA LEU A 145 17.39 -11.26 -1.31
C LEU A 145 17.51 -12.77 -1.02
N ILE A 146 16.68 -13.59 -1.65
CA ILE A 146 16.74 -15.06 -1.54
C ILE A 146 18.08 -15.57 -2.08
N GLU A 147 18.50 -15.09 -3.25
CA GLU A 147 19.80 -15.46 -3.85
C GLU A 147 20.96 -15.17 -2.91
N LYS A 148 21.03 -13.94 -2.37
CA LYS A 148 22.06 -13.53 -1.40
C LYS A 148 22.16 -14.53 -0.25
N HIS A 149 21.03 -14.84 0.36
CA HIS A 149 20.97 -15.72 1.53
C HIS A 149 21.20 -17.18 1.18
N TRP A 150 20.68 -17.68 0.06
CA TRP A 150 20.91 -19.04 -0.40
C TRP A 150 22.40 -19.32 -0.62
N LYS A 151 23.10 -18.43 -1.32
CA LYS A 151 24.53 -18.54 -1.56
C LYS A 151 25.37 -18.49 -0.27
N ALA A 152 24.90 -17.73 0.73
CA ALA A 152 25.57 -17.61 2.03
C ALA A 152 25.32 -18.80 2.98
N ASN A 153 24.28 -19.63 2.70
CA ASN A 153 23.85 -20.71 3.59
C ASN A 153 23.75 -22.06 2.86
N PRO A 154 24.88 -22.72 2.51
CA PRO A 154 24.87 -23.98 1.77
C PRO A 154 24.10 -25.13 2.44
N ASN A 155 23.85 -25.02 3.74
CA ASN A 155 23.09 -26.02 4.50
C ASN A 155 21.56 -25.93 4.28
N TRP A 156 21.08 -24.90 3.56
CA TRP A 156 19.66 -24.80 3.17
C TRP A 156 19.30 -25.76 2.04
N ASP A 157 20.28 -26.13 1.21
CA ASP A 157 20.20 -27.21 0.22
C ASP A 157 20.26 -28.56 0.96
N LEU A 158 19.09 -29.08 1.34
CA LEU A 158 18.95 -30.24 2.21
C LEU A 158 19.43 -31.54 1.55
N ASN A 159 19.21 -31.68 0.26
CA ASN A 159 19.56 -32.87 -0.54
C ASN A 159 20.85 -32.70 -1.34
N LYS A 160 21.44 -31.48 -1.34
CA LYS A 160 22.71 -31.12 -2.02
C LYS A 160 22.67 -31.29 -3.54
N ASP A 161 21.50 -31.01 -4.15
CA ASP A 161 21.33 -31.13 -5.61
C ASP A 161 21.53 -29.77 -6.35
N GLY A 162 21.74 -28.68 -5.60
CA GLY A 162 21.90 -27.32 -6.12
C GLY A 162 20.61 -26.72 -6.68
N VAL A 163 19.47 -27.24 -6.29
CA VAL A 163 18.13 -26.76 -6.69
C VAL A 163 17.40 -26.26 -5.46
N ILE A 164 16.75 -25.11 -5.56
CA ILE A 164 15.91 -24.56 -4.48
C ILE A 164 14.53 -25.21 -4.55
N GLN A 165 14.22 -26.12 -3.63
CA GLN A 165 12.88 -26.70 -3.47
C GLN A 165 12.02 -25.75 -2.64
N TYR A 166 11.15 -24.98 -3.30
CA TYR A 166 10.37 -23.95 -2.65
C TYR A 166 8.87 -24.22 -2.61
N VAL A 167 8.21 -23.59 -1.67
CA VAL A 167 6.76 -23.39 -1.64
C VAL A 167 6.44 -21.90 -1.73
N LEU A 168 5.31 -21.55 -2.38
CA LEU A 168 4.92 -20.15 -2.57
C LEU A 168 3.49 -19.90 -2.11
N LEU A 169 3.33 -18.93 -1.21
CA LEU A 169 2.07 -18.40 -0.73
C LEU A 169 1.70 -17.15 -1.54
N LYS A 170 0.68 -17.29 -2.40
CA LYS A 170 0.23 -16.23 -3.31
C LYS A 170 -0.84 -15.37 -2.64
N GLY A 171 -0.81 -14.07 -2.93
CA GLY A 171 -1.85 -13.12 -2.55
C GLY A 171 -3.14 -13.30 -3.35
N GLU A 172 -3.95 -12.25 -3.41
CA GLU A 172 -5.22 -12.21 -4.15
C GLU A 172 -4.99 -12.40 -5.66
N PRO A 173 -5.63 -13.38 -6.31
CA PRO A 173 -5.51 -13.58 -7.75
C PRO A 173 -5.98 -12.34 -8.54
N GLY A 174 -5.23 -11.99 -9.59
CA GLY A 174 -5.50 -10.80 -10.40
C GLY A 174 -5.00 -9.48 -9.79
N HIS A 175 -4.54 -9.49 -8.54
CA HIS A 175 -3.87 -8.32 -7.96
C HIS A 175 -2.51 -8.13 -8.64
N PRO A 176 -2.17 -6.93 -9.19
CA PRO A 176 -0.91 -6.71 -9.88
C PRO A 176 0.33 -7.15 -9.09
N ASP A 177 0.37 -6.84 -7.78
CA ASP A 177 1.48 -7.24 -6.93
C ASP A 177 1.56 -8.76 -6.72
N ALA A 178 0.42 -9.44 -6.54
CA ALA A 178 0.42 -10.90 -6.35
C ALA A 178 0.97 -11.61 -7.60
N GLU A 179 0.51 -11.19 -8.77
CA GLU A 179 0.97 -11.77 -10.04
C GLU A 179 2.47 -11.47 -10.27
N ALA A 180 2.88 -10.23 -10.03
CA ALA A 180 4.27 -9.82 -10.22
C ALA A 180 5.23 -10.49 -9.22
N ARG A 181 4.91 -10.48 -7.92
CA ARG A 181 5.73 -11.11 -6.87
C ARG A 181 5.87 -12.61 -7.11
N THR A 182 4.77 -13.30 -7.48
CA THR A 182 4.80 -14.73 -7.80
C THR A 182 5.71 -15.05 -8.98
N LYS A 183 5.67 -14.22 -10.04
CA LYS A 183 6.44 -14.45 -11.25
C LYS A 183 7.91 -14.04 -11.12
N TYR A 184 8.12 -12.78 -10.72
CA TYR A 184 9.46 -12.19 -10.85
C TYR A 184 10.45 -12.62 -9.79
N VAL A 185 10.00 -13.14 -8.64
CA VAL A 185 10.90 -13.79 -7.67
C VAL A 185 11.58 -15.00 -8.30
N ILE A 186 10.84 -15.84 -8.99
CA ILE A 186 11.37 -17.06 -9.63
C ILE A 186 12.16 -16.71 -10.90
N ASP A 187 11.65 -15.79 -11.72
CA ASP A 187 12.38 -15.31 -12.90
C ASP A 187 13.77 -14.76 -12.52
N THR A 188 13.88 -14.02 -11.40
CA THR A 188 15.16 -13.47 -10.93
C THR A 188 16.11 -14.58 -10.50
N LEU A 189 15.68 -15.52 -9.66
CA LEU A 189 16.49 -16.63 -9.22
C LEU A 189 17.04 -17.45 -10.43
N ASN A 190 16.17 -17.77 -11.40
CA ASN A 190 16.56 -18.54 -12.57
C ASN A 190 17.47 -17.76 -13.51
N LYS A 191 17.25 -16.44 -13.69
CA LYS A 191 18.10 -15.56 -14.50
C LYS A 191 19.53 -15.49 -13.94
N ASP A 192 19.66 -15.48 -12.61
CA ASP A 192 20.94 -15.38 -11.92
C ASP A 192 21.62 -16.76 -11.73
N GLY A 193 21.09 -17.78 -12.44
CA GLY A 193 21.70 -19.11 -12.60
C GLY A 193 21.34 -20.12 -11.51
N LEU A 194 20.46 -19.76 -10.57
CA LEU A 194 19.93 -20.71 -9.59
C LEU A 194 18.83 -21.57 -10.22
N LYS A 195 18.85 -22.85 -9.94
CA LYS A 195 17.76 -23.76 -10.33
C LYS A 195 16.69 -23.76 -9.26
N THR A 196 15.43 -23.75 -9.66
CA THR A 196 14.30 -23.76 -8.74
C THR A 196 13.34 -24.89 -9.04
N GLN A 197 12.75 -25.49 -8.00
CA GLN A 197 11.69 -26.49 -8.10
C GLN A 197 10.54 -26.11 -7.20
N GLN A 198 9.39 -25.81 -7.81
CA GLN A 198 8.16 -25.55 -7.07
C GLN A 198 7.58 -26.86 -6.53
N LEU A 199 7.53 -27.00 -5.19
CA LEU A 199 6.84 -28.12 -4.54
C LEU A 199 5.34 -27.85 -4.40
N HIS A 200 5.00 -26.64 -3.98
CA HIS A 200 3.62 -26.19 -3.83
C HIS A 200 3.49 -24.69 -4.13
N LEU A 201 2.32 -24.30 -4.63
CA LEU A 201 1.86 -22.92 -4.76
C LEU A 201 0.36 -22.91 -4.53
N ASP A 202 -0.12 -22.04 -3.63
CA ASP A 202 -1.55 -21.82 -3.45
C ASP A 202 -1.83 -20.38 -3.01
N THR A 203 -3.07 -19.95 -3.17
CA THR A 203 -3.53 -18.63 -2.76
C THR A 203 -3.91 -18.63 -1.28
N ALA A 204 -3.38 -17.65 -0.53
CA ALA A 204 -3.72 -17.41 0.86
C ALA A 204 -4.24 -15.97 1.11
N MET A 205 -4.65 -15.25 0.04
CA MET A 205 -5.43 -14.01 0.07
C MET A 205 -4.89 -12.91 1.00
N TRP A 206 -3.55 -12.78 1.12
CA TRP A 206 -2.86 -11.84 2.02
C TRP A 206 -3.07 -12.13 3.52
N ASP A 207 -3.65 -13.26 3.87
CA ASP A 207 -4.14 -13.61 5.20
C ASP A 207 -3.22 -14.58 5.94
N THR A 208 -2.92 -14.27 7.20
CA THR A 208 -2.01 -15.05 8.05
C THR A 208 -2.56 -16.43 8.36
N ALA A 209 -3.86 -16.53 8.68
CA ALA A 209 -4.47 -17.80 9.07
C ALA A 209 -4.57 -18.75 7.86
N GLN A 210 -5.02 -18.25 6.69
CA GLN A 210 -5.05 -19.05 5.47
C GLN A 210 -3.65 -19.53 5.07
N ALA A 211 -2.64 -18.66 5.18
CA ALA A 211 -1.25 -19.05 4.91
C ALA A 211 -0.75 -20.14 5.84
N LYS A 212 -1.06 -20.03 7.14
CA LYS A 212 -0.74 -21.06 8.14
C LYS A 212 -1.40 -22.39 7.78
N ASP A 213 -2.70 -22.40 7.46
CA ASP A 213 -3.44 -23.62 7.10
C ASP A 213 -2.84 -24.31 5.85
N LYS A 214 -2.45 -23.53 4.83
CA LYS A 214 -1.77 -24.06 3.64
C LYS A 214 -0.43 -24.68 4.00
N MET A 215 0.38 -23.99 4.80
CA MET A 215 1.69 -24.50 5.25
C MET A 215 1.55 -25.75 6.11
N ASP A 216 0.60 -25.81 7.04
CA ASP A 216 0.34 -27.00 7.86
C ASP A 216 0.00 -28.21 6.97
N ALA A 217 -0.83 -28.03 5.94
CA ALA A 217 -1.16 -29.07 4.97
C ALA A 217 0.08 -29.53 4.18
N TRP A 218 0.92 -28.61 3.69
CA TRP A 218 2.13 -28.95 2.93
C TRP A 218 3.17 -29.64 3.78
N LEU A 219 3.38 -29.20 5.03
CA LEU A 219 4.33 -29.78 5.97
C LEU A 219 3.92 -31.19 6.42
N SER A 220 2.61 -31.48 6.48
CA SER A 220 2.06 -32.80 6.79
C SER A 220 2.05 -33.72 5.56
N GLY A 221 2.24 -33.18 4.36
CA GLY A 221 2.21 -33.93 3.10
C GLY A 221 3.53 -34.60 2.73
N PRO A 222 3.59 -35.32 1.58
CA PRO A 222 4.74 -36.12 1.17
C PRO A 222 5.99 -35.28 0.86
N ASN A 223 5.85 -34.00 0.57
CA ASN A 223 6.94 -33.07 0.28
C ASN A 223 7.38 -32.23 1.50
N GLY A 224 6.73 -32.38 2.67
CA GLY A 224 6.98 -31.53 3.83
C GLY A 224 8.43 -31.54 4.31
N ASN A 225 9.16 -32.64 4.11
CA ASN A 225 10.59 -32.76 4.46
C ASN A 225 11.54 -32.27 3.37
N LYS A 226 11.00 -31.86 2.19
CA LYS A 226 11.80 -31.40 1.05
C LYS A 226 11.75 -29.88 0.90
N ILE A 227 10.93 -29.18 1.72
CA ILE A 227 10.80 -27.73 1.63
C ILE A 227 12.06 -27.07 2.16
N GLU A 228 12.72 -26.29 1.33
CA GLU A 228 13.99 -25.60 1.62
C GLU A 228 13.81 -24.09 1.75
N VAL A 229 12.83 -23.50 1.04
CA VAL A 229 12.52 -22.08 1.09
C VAL A 229 11.02 -21.87 1.07
N VAL A 230 10.52 -20.97 1.93
CA VAL A 230 9.17 -20.46 1.87
C VAL A 230 9.18 -19.03 1.31
N ILE A 231 8.45 -18.84 0.22
CA ILE A 231 8.27 -17.55 -0.44
C ILE A 231 6.83 -17.10 -0.21
N ALA A 232 6.65 -15.95 0.41
CA ALA A 232 5.31 -15.37 0.59
C ALA A 232 5.21 -14.04 -0.15
N ASN A 233 4.07 -13.79 -0.80
CA ASN A 233 3.85 -12.54 -1.50
C ASN A 233 3.71 -11.35 -0.54
N ASN A 234 3.41 -11.57 0.77
CA ASN A 234 3.46 -10.52 1.79
C ASN A 234 3.89 -11.08 3.16
N ASP A 235 4.14 -10.16 4.10
CA ASP A 235 4.58 -10.48 5.46
C ASP A 235 3.49 -11.16 6.29
N ALA A 236 2.21 -10.80 6.10
CA ALA A 236 1.12 -11.45 6.83
C ALA A 236 1.09 -12.96 6.56
N MET A 237 1.23 -13.35 5.30
CA MET A 237 1.33 -14.78 4.92
C MET A 237 2.65 -15.40 5.36
N ALA A 238 3.77 -14.64 5.31
CA ALA A 238 5.06 -15.10 5.82
C ALA A 238 5.00 -15.42 7.32
N MET A 239 4.33 -14.59 8.11
CA MET A 239 4.11 -14.82 9.55
C MET A 239 3.29 -16.09 9.79
N GLY A 240 2.24 -16.35 9.01
CA GLY A 240 1.48 -17.60 9.09
C GLY A 240 2.34 -18.82 8.77
N ALA A 241 3.23 -18.71 7.78
CA ALA A 241 4.19 -19.77 7.47
C ALA A 241 5.19 -20.02 8.62
N VAL A 242 5.70 -18.97 9.26
CA VAL A 242 6.58 -19.10 10.44
C VAL A 242 5.89 -19.83 11.57
N GLU A 243 4.61 -19.54 11.83
CA GLU A 243 3.82 -20.23 12.86
C GLU A 243 3.67 -21.73 12.56
N ALA A 244 3.35 -22.08 11.32
CA ALA A 244 3.24 -23.47 10.89
C ALA A 244 4.58 -24.21 11.01
N LEU A 245 5.69 -23.60 10.53
CA LEU A 245 7.03 -24.17 10.65
C LEU A 245 7.42 -24.43 12.10
N LYS A 246 7.08 -23.50 13.00
CA LYS A 246 7.29 -23.66 14.45
C LYS A 246 6.49 -24.82 15.02
N ALA A 247 5.21 -24.96 14.65
CA ALA A 247 4.34 -26.04 15.09
C ALA A 247 4.85 -27.43 14.64
N HIS A 248 5.50 -27.50 13.48
CA HIS A 248 6.08 -28.72 12.91
C HIS A 248 7.57 -28.92 13.26
N ASN A 249 8.16 -28.12 14.16
CA ASN A 249 9.59 -28.17 14.53
C ASN A 249 10.55 -28.00 13.34
N LYS A 250 10.18 -27.18 12.34
CA LYS A 250 10.96 -26.93 11.12
C LYS A 250 11.46 -25.48 11.01
N THR A 251 11.86 -24.91 12.14
CA THR A 251 12.27 -23.50 12.24
C THR A 251 13.57 -23.16 11.49
N SER A 252 14.26 -24.13 10.95
CA SER A 252 15.45 -23.93 10.11
C SER A 252 15.12 -23.58 8.65
N VAL A 253 13.87 -23.78 8.20
CA VAL A 253 13.45 -23.43 6.84
C VAL A 253 13.31 -21.92 6.73
N PRO A 254 14.07 -21.24 5.83
CA PRO A 254 14.00 -19.80 5.69
C PRO A 254 12.68 -19.34 5.08
N VAL A 255 12.17 -18.21 5.60
CA VAL A 255 10.94 -17.57 5.14
C VAL A 255 11.24 -16.16 4.67
N PHE A 256 10.72 -15.80 3.49
CA PHE A 256 10.84 -14.47 2.90
C PHE A 256 9.46 -13.87 2.64
N GLY A 257 9.28 -12.60 3.04
CA GLY A 257 8.06 -11.84 2.87
C GLY A 257 8.24 -10.60 1.98
N VAL A 258 7.22 -9.75 2.00
CA VAL A 258 7.20 -8.39 1.44
C VAL A 258 6.29 -7.56 2.33
N ASP A 259 6.60 -6.33 2.59
CA ASP A 259 5.95 -5.17 3.21
C ASP A 259 6.82 -4.54 4.29
N ALA A 260 7.68 -5.29 4.98
CA ALA A 260 8.43 -4.88 6.16
C ALA A 260 7.51 -4.38 7.30
N LEU A 261 6.44 -5.13 7.58
CA LEU A 261 5.56 -4.86 8.72
C LEU A 261 6.36 -4.92 10.03
N PRO A 262 6.03 -4.11 11.06
CA PRO A 262 6.74 -4.08 12.33
C PRO A 262 6.92 -5.48 12.96
N GLU A 263 5.88 -6.31 12.91
CA GLU A 263 5.89 -7.67 13.43
C GLU A 263 6.85 -8.59 12.62
N ALA A 264 6.87 -8.45 11.29
CA ALA A 264 7.78 -9.18 10.43
C ALA A 264 9.24 -8.73 10.64
N LEU A 265 9.49 -7.44 10.83
CA LEU A 265 10.82 -6.92 11.18
C LEU A 265 11.32 -7.51 12.51
N ALA A 266 10.44 -7.71 13.49
CA ALA A 266 10.79 -8.42 14.73
C ALA A 266 11.19 -9.89 14.46
N LEU A 267 10.51 -10.57 13.53
CA LEU A 267 10.87 -11.94 13.10
C LEU A 267 12.19 -11.97 12.32
N VAL A 268 12.47 -10.99 11.48
CA VAL A 268 13.78 -10.85 10.83
C VAL A 268 14.87 -10.63 11.87
N LYS A 269 14.65 -9.77 12.87
CA LYS A 269 15.58 -9.52 13.97
C LYS A 269 15.91 -10.79 14.74
N SER A 270 14.89 -11.58 15.07
CA SER A 270 15.06 -12.86 15.80
C SER A 270 15.66 -13.98 14.93
N GLY A 271 15.56 -13.88 13.61
CA GLY A 271 15.96 -14.90 12.64
C GLY A 271 14.89 -15.93 12.32
N ALA A 272 13.66 -15.72 12.76
CA ALA A 272 12.51 -16.55 12.38
C ALA A 272 12.05 -16.30 10.94
N MET A 273 12.31 -15.11 10.40
CA MET A 273 12.29 -14.82 8.97
C MET A 273 13.71 -14.51 8.49
N ALA A 274 14.05 -14.93 7.29
CA ALA A 274 15.34 -14.64 6.68
C ALA A 274 15.41 -13.22 6.11
N GLY A 275 14.27 -12.69 5.66
CA GLY A 275 14.18 -11.33 5.17
C GLY A 275 12.78 -10.97 4.66
N THR A 276 12.63 -9.70 4.34
CA THR A 276 11.43 -9.12 3.71
C THR A 276 11.84 -8.02 2.73
N VAL A 277 10.88 -7.45 2.01
CA VAL A 277 11.11 -6.30 1.13
C VAL A 277 10.23 -5.16 1.62
N LEU A 278 10.82 -4.02 1.97
CA LEU A 278 10.06 -2.83 2.38
C LEU A 278 9.18 -2.35 1.23
N ASN A 279 7.88 -2.39 1.45
CA ASN A 279 6.85 -1.70 0.72
C ASN A 279 6.49 -0.45 1.54
N ASP A 280 7.06 0.70 1.20
CA ASP A 280 7.07 1.87 2.07
C ASP A 280 5.68 2.50 2.23
N ALA A 281 4.92 2.00 3.20
CA ALA A 281 3.57 2.45 3.52
C ALA A 281 3.52 3.94 3.89
N GLN A 282 4.51 4.43 4.65
CA GLN A 282 4.57 5.82 5.10
C GLN A 282 4.71 6.79 3.93
N ASN A 283 5.65 6.52 3.02
CA ASN A 283 5.86 7.38 1.85
C ASN A 283 4.69 7.27 0.86
N GLN A 284 4.07 6.10 0.69
CA GLN A 284 2.85 5.97 -0.12
C GLN A 284 1.69 6.76 0.48
N ALA A 285 1.46 6.66 1.79
CA ALA A 285 0.40 7.38 2.50
C ALA A 285 0.61 8.90 2.40
N LYS A 286 1.84 9.36 2.66
CA LYS A 286 2.19 10.77 2.60
C LYS A 286 2.01 11.32 1.19
N ALA A 287 2.53 10.64 0.17
CA ALA A 287 2.37 11.08 -1.23
C ALA A 287 0.90 11.12 -1.65
N THR A 288 0.11 10.12 -1.27
CA THR A 288 -1.34 10.09 -1.54
C THR A 288 -2.05 11.26 -0.91
N PHE A 289 -1.77 11.54 0.37
CA PHE A 289 -2.37 12.65 1.10
C PHE A 289 -1.96 14.01 0.52
N ASP A 290 -0.67 14.25 0.31
CA ASP A 290 -0.15 15.51 -0.22
C ASP A 290 -0.74 15.81 -1.61
N MET A 291 -0.79 14.82 -2.49
CA MET A 291 -1.37 14.97 -3.82
C MET A 291 -2.87 15.28 -3.75
N ALA A 292 -3.63 14.54 -2.93
CA ALA A 292 -5.05 14.78 -2.77
C ALA A 292 -5.33 16.18 -2.18
N LYS A 293 -4.53 16.62 -1.20
CA LYS A 293 -4.60 17.97 -0.60
C LYS A 293 -4.30 19.07 -1.62
N ASN A 294 -3.23 18.92 -2.38
CA ASN A 294 -2.87 19.88 -3.44
C ASN A 294 -3.99 20.00 -4.48
N LEU A 295 -4.48 18.89 -4.98
CA LEU A 295 -5.55 18.84 -5.98
C LEU A 295 -6.86 19.43 -5.44
N ALA A 296 -7.20 19.16 -4.18
CA ALA A 296 -8.36 19.74 -3.53
C ALA A 296 -8.28 21.27 -3.39
N ALA A 297 -7.05 21.80 -3.29
CA ALA A 297 -6.76 23.24 -3.29
C ALA A 297 -6.63 23.86 -4.69
N GLY A 298 -6.88 23.11 -5.76
CA GLY A 298 -6.73 23.57 -7.15
C GLY A 298 -5.28 23.74 -7.61
N LYS A 299 -4.33 23.14 -6.90
CA LYS A 299 -2.89 23.16 -7.20
C LYS A 299 -2.50 21.99 -8.09
N SER A 300 -1.27 22.02 -8.62
CA SER A 300 -0.71 20.85 -9.30
C SER A 300 -0.48 19.71 -8.27
N ALA A 301 -0.64 18.45 -8.70
CA ALA A 301 -0.65 17.29 -7.81
C ALA A 301 0.58 17.21 -6.88
N THR A 302 1.77 17.54 -7.39
CA THR A 302 3.03 17.44 -6.66
C THR A 302 3.61 18.80 -6.23
N GLU A 303 2.81 19.87 -6.24
CA GLU A 303 3.28 21.20 -5.87
C GLU A 303 3.87 21.23 -4.45
N GLY A 304 5.07 21.79 -4.33
CA GLY A 304 5.76 21.90 -3.05
C GLY A 304 6.29 20.58 -2.47
N THR A 305 6.28 19.50 -3.26
CA THR A 305 6.83 18.19 -2.86
C THR A 305 8.09 17.85 -3.66
N SER A 306 8.81 16.81 -3.22
CA SER A 306 9.95 16.23 -3.96
C SER A 306 9.55 15.04 -4.85
N TYR A 307 8.26 14.70 -4.94
CA TYR A 307 7.81 13.54 -5.71
C TYR A 307 8.01 13.76 -7.21
N LYS A 308 8.50 12.71 -7.87
CA LYS A 308 8.56 12.67 -9.34
C LYS A 308 7.23 12.14 -9.88
N LEU A 309 6.55 12.98 -10.67
CA LEU A 309 5.32 12.60 -11.33
C LEU A 309 5.63 12.26 -12.80
N GLU A 310 5.53 10.99 -13.14
CA GLU A 310 5.75 10.48 -14.49
C GLU A 310 4.46 9.84 -15.03
N ALA A 311 3.95 10.31 -16.16
CA ALA A 311 2.70 9.81 -16.74
C ALA A 311 1.54 9.69 -15.72
N LYS A 312 1.38 10.69 -14.83
CA LYS A 312 0.38 10.75 -13.74
C LYS A 312 0.60 9.78 -12.58
N VAL A 313 1.78 9.20 -12.47
CA VAL A 313 2.16 8.20 -11.49
C VAL A 313 3.30 8.71 -10.62
N VAL A 314 3.18 8.54 -9.31
CA VAL A 314 4.28 8.66 -8.35
C VAL A 314 4.67 7.26 -7.88
N ARG A 315 5.94 6.89 -8.08
CA ARG A 315 6.49 5.60 -7.66
C ARG A 315 7.28 5.72 -6.37
N VAL A 316 7.00 4.82 -5.44
CA VAL A 316 7.77 4.61 -4.22
C VAL A 316 8.58 3.33 -4.39
N ALA A 317 9.90 3.40 -4.19
CA ALA A 317 10.79 2.28 -4.43
C ALA A 317 10.67 1.20 -3.35
N TYR A 318 10.93 -0.04 -3.73
CA TYR A 318 11.10 -1.15 -2.80
C TYR A 318 12.54 -1.25 -2.29
N VAL A 319 12.72 -1.69 -1.03
CA VAL A 319 14.03 -1.90 -0.43
C VAL A 319 14.10 -3.30 0.20
N PRO A 320 15.06 -4.16 -0.19
CA PRO A 320 15.26 -5.45 0.48
C PRO A 320 15.72 -5.24 1.92
N VAL A 321 15.19 -6.04 2.84
CA VAL A 321 15.45 -5.92 4.28
C VAL A 321 15.83 -7.27 4.86
N ASP A 322 16.97 -7.33 5.52
CA ASP A 322 17.46 -8.44 6.32
C ASP A 322 18.15 -7.93 7.59
N LYS A 323 18.83 -8.82 8.32
CA LYS A 323 19.53 -8.43 9.55
C LYS A 323 20.61 -7.36 9.33
N ASP A 324 21.21 -7.31 8.14
CA ASP A 324 22.35 -6.43 7.86
C ASP A 324 21.92 -4.96 7.81
N ASN A 325 20.70 -4.67 7.32
CA ASN A 325 20.21 -3.29 7.18
C ASN A 325 18.97 -2.95 8.01
N LEU A 326 18.46 -3.90 8.81
CA LEU A 326 17.26 -3.73 9.64
C LEU A 326 17.28 -2.46 10.49
N ALA A 327 18.41 -2.12 11.09
CA ALA A 327 18.54 -0.94 11.95
C ALA A 327 18.35 0.41 11.19
N GLN A 328 18.45 0.40 9.87
CA GLN A 328 18.24 1.58 9.03
C GLN A 328 16.76 1.75 8.66
N ILE A 329 16.01 0.66 8.65
CA ILE A 329 14.60 0.61 8.24
C ILE A 329 13.66 0.78 9.44
N ALA A 330 13.99 0.18 10.58
CA ALA A 330 13.16 0.17 11.80
C ALA A 330 13.25 1.48 12.63
N LYS A 331 13.38 2.64 11.97
CA LYS A 331 13.46 3.96 12.63
C LYS A 331 12.11 4.58 12.86
#